data_fa744bff406754c3c3eaf42907cc8958
#
_entry.id   fa744bff406754c3c3eaf42907cc8958
#
_cell.length_a   1.000
_cell.length_b   1.000
_cell.length_c   1.000
_cell.angle_alpha   90.00
_cell.angle_beta   90.00
_cell.angle_gamma   90.00
#
_symmetry.space_group_name_H-M   'P 1'
#
loop_
_entity.id
_entity.type
_entity.pdbx_description
1 polymer ?
#
loop_
_entity_poly.entity_id
_entity_poly.type
_entity_poly.pdbx_seq_one_letter_code
_entity_poly.pdbx_strand_id
1 'polypeptide(L)'
;VFVPGFPTPENQSLEAWMEVLEDYPEIDEDTILIGHSTGAVLILSILEKVEKVKGTYLISGFTGKLGIEFDELNESFAEKEFDFENIRGSREEIHVFHSASDPYVPIEKAEELARNLEASLHLKAEARHFNTESGYTEFPELLREIEK
;
A
#
# COMPACT_ATOMS: atom_id res chain seq x y z
N VAL A 1 16.58 -4.08 -5.37
CA VAL A 1 15.23 -4.29 -4.83
C VAL A 1 15.34 -4.86 -3.43
N PHE A 2 14.61 -4.26 -2.49
CA PHE A 2 14.53 -4.71 -1.10
C PHE A 2 13.11 -5.23 -0.84
N VAL A 3 13.01 -6.37 -0.16
CA VAL A 3 11.75 -6.97 0.26
C VAL A 3 11.86 -7.25 1.76
N PRO A 4 11.52 -6.30 2.62
CA PRO A 4 11.63 -6.47 4.05
C PRO A 4 10.76 -7.60 4.58
N GLY A 5 11.29 -8.39 5.53
CA GLY A 5 10.53 -9.40 6.25
C GLY A 5 9.88 -8.81 7.49
N PHE A 6 8.57 -8.59 7.43
CA PHE A 6 7.82 -8.02 8.54
C PHE A 6 7.25 -9.11 9.47
N PRO A 7 7.18 -8.86 10.80
CA PRO A 7 6.53 -9.79 11.73
C PRO A 7 5.04 -9.91 11.41
N THR A 8 4.57 -11.15 11.18
CA THR A 8 3.17 -11.47 10.91
C THR A 8 2.93 -12.98 11.11
N PRO A 9 1.80 -13.44 11.68
CA PRO A 9 0.81 -12.64 12.41
C PRO A 9 1.28 -12.23 13.80
N GLU A 10 2.29 -12.92 14.37
CA GLU A 10 2.80 -12.64 15.70
C GLU A 10 3.55 -11.31 15.72
N ASN A 11 3.24 -10.45 16.69
CA ASN A 11 3.80 -9.11 16.86
C ASN A 11 3.55 -8.17 15.66
N GLN A 12 2.52 -8.41 14.87
CA GLN A 12 2.15 -7.52 13.78
C GLN A 12 1.60 -6.21 14.32
N SER A 13 2.31 -5.14 14.04
CA SER A 13 1.84 -3.77 14.28
C SER A 13 2.53 -2.81 13.30
N LEU A 14 1.91 -1.66 13.09
CA LEU A 14 2.50 -0.61 12.25
C LEU A 14 3.84 -0.14 12.83
N GLU A 15 3.95 -0.01 14.14
CA GLU A 15 5.18 0.37 14.83
C GLU A 15 6.30 -0.65 14.59
N ALA A 16 6.03 -1.95 14.83
CA ALA A 16 7.00 -3.02 14.61
C ALA A 16 7.45 -3.09 13.13
N TRP A 17 6.55 -2.83 12.19
CA TRP A 17 6.90 -2.81 10.77
C TRP A 17 7.75 -1.58 10.41
N MET A 18 7.46 -0.43 11.01
CA MET A 18 8.30 0.77 10.81
C MET A 18 9.71 0.58 11.39
N GLU A 19 9.86 -0.11 12.54
CA GLU A 19 11.17 -0.43 13.12
C GLU A 19 12.01 -1.32 12.20
N VAL A 20 11.40 -2.30 11.51
CA VAL A 20 12.13 -3.16 10.55
C VAL A 20 12.79 -2.32 9.45
N LEU A 21 12.19 -1.21 9.04
CA LEU A 21 12.74 -0.38 7.97
C LEU A 21 14.03 0.37 8.38
N GLU A 22 14.30 0.51 9.67
CA GLU A 22 15.53 1.15 10.18
C GLU A 22 16.79 0.35 9.79
N ASP A 23 16.65 -0.94 9.52
CA ASP A 23 17.74 -1.81 9.05
C ASP A 23 18.00 -1.73 7.53
N TYR A 24 17.21 -0.95 6.80
CA TYR A 24 17.29 -0.79 5.35
C TYR A 24 17.86 0.57 4.95
N PRO A 25 18.34 0.73 3.71
CA PRO A 25 18.78 2.02 3.21
C PRO A 25 17.71 3.10 3.34
N GLU A 26 18.16 4.33 3.52
CA GLU A 26 17.28 5.50 3.57
C GLU A 26 16.41 5.59 2.32
N ILE A 27 15.14 5.93 2.52
CA ILE A 27 14.17 6.16 1.45
C ILE A 27 14.37 7.60 0.97
N ASP A 28 14.64 7.75 -0.31
CA ASP A 28 15.01 9.00 -0.97
C ASP A 28 14.20 9.27 -2.25
N GLU A 29 14.53 10.33 -2.96
CA GLU A 29 13.85 10.77 -4.19
C GLU A 29 14.00 9.81 -5.37
N ASP A 30 14.92 8.86 -5.35
CA ASP A 30 15.10 7.82 -6.35
C ASP A 30 14.37 6.52 -5.99
N THR A 31 13.79 6.44 -4.79
CA THR A 31 13.11 5.26 -4.27
C THR A 31 11.72 5.08 -4.87
N ILE A 32 11.41 3.87 -5.32
CA ILE A 32 10.06 3.43 -5.69
C ILE A 32 9.50 2.55 -4.59
N LEU A 33 8.32 2.91 -4.09
CA LEU A 33 7.61 2.18 -3.05
C LEU A 33 6.48 1.34 -3.67
N ILE A 34 6.47 0.05 -3.38
CA ILE A 34 5.42 -0.87 -3.82
C ILE A 34 4.87 -1.60 -2.60
N GLY A 35 3.58 -1.47 -2.34
CA GLY A 35 2.93 -2.11 -1.20
C GLY A 35 1.62 -2.80 -1.56
N HIS A 36 1.43 -3.97 -0.98
CA HIS A 36 0.24 -4.78 -1.17
C HIS A 36 -0.52 -4.92 0.14
N SER A 37 -1.85 -4.74 0.09
CA SER A 37 -2.76 -4.91 1.23
C SER A 37 -2.30 -4.05 2.43
N THR A 38 -2.03 -4.63 3.59
CA THR A 38 -1.49 -3.95 4.77
C THR A 38 -0.15 -3.24 4.50
N GLY A 39 0.67 -3.76 3.57
CA GLY A 39 1.90 -3.10 3.11
C GLY A 39 1.65 -1.75 2.41
N ALA A 40 0.50 -1.59 1.76
CA ALA A 40 0.10 -0.29 1.21
C ALA A 40 -0.17 0.74 2.33
N VAL A 41 -0.77 0.29 3.44
CA VAL A 41 -1.01 1.14 4.63
C VAL A 41 0.31 1.57 5.28
N LEU A 42 1.29 0.65 5.36
CA LEU A 42 2.65 0.96 5.81
C LEU A 42 3.27 2.08 4.96
N ILE A 43 3.15 1.99 3.64
CA ILE A 43 3.69 3.01 2.72
C ILE A 43 3.09 4.39 3.00
N LEU A 44 1.80 4.51 3.31
CA LEU A 44 1.21 5.79 3.69
C LEU A 44 1.91 6.40 4.90
N SER A 45 2.28 5.58 5.89
CA SER A 45 3.02 6.02 7.07
C SER A 45 4.48 6.42 6.75
N ILE A 46 5.09 5.79 5.76
CA ILE A 46 6.41 6.20 5.24
C ILE A 46 6.30 7.57 4.58
N LEU A 47 5.31 7.76 3.71
CA LEU A 47 5.10 9.00 2.95
C LEU A 47 4.82 10.22 3.83
N GLU A 48 4.30 10.03 5.05
CA GLU A 48 4.17 11.12 6.03
C GLU A 48 5.52 11.61 6.58
N LYS A 49 6.59 10.80 6.46
CA LYS A 49 7.90 11.06 7.09
C LYS A 49 8.99 11.42 6.09
N VAL A 50 8.82 11.09 4.81
CA VAL A 50 9.80 11.36 3.77
C VAL A 50 9.44 12.61 2.98
N GLU A 51 10.45 13.34 2.51
CA GLU A 51 10.22 14.55 1.72
C GLU A 51 9.77 14.24 0.30
N LYS A 52 10.36 13.22 -0.34
CA LYS A 52 10.07 12.85 -1.72
C LYS A 52 10.45 11.41 -2.03
N VAL A 53 9.66 10.77 -2.90
CA VAL A 53 9.97 9.47 -3.52
C VAL A 53 9.67 9.53 -5.01
N LYS A 54 10.34 8.73 -5.82
CA LYS A 54 10.18 8.68 -7.27
C LYS A 54 8.80 8.22 -7.72
N GLY A 55 8.23 7.24 -7.03
CA GLY A 55 6.89 6.73 -7.36
C GLY A 55 6.34 5.81 -6.27
N THR A 56 5.03 5.74 -6.19
CA THR A 56 4.32 4.94 -5.18
C THR A 56 3.22 4.12 -5.83
N TYR A 57 3.23 2.81 -5.56
CA TYR A 57 2.30 1.85 -6.13
C TYR A 57 1.63 1.06 -5.01
N LEU A 58 0.33 1.28 -4.82
CA LEU A 58 -0.49 0.71 -3.76
C LEU A 58 -1.45 -0.32 -4.35
N ILE A 59 -1.26 -1.59 -4.02
CA ILE A 59 -2.05 -2.71 -4.56
C ILE A 59 -2.99 -3.22 -3.48
N SER A 60 -4.30 -3.28 -3.75
CA SER A 60 -5.35 -3.65 -2.78
C SER A 60 -5.20 -2.93 -1.44
N GLY A 61 -4.80 -1.65 -1.49
CA GLY A 61 -4.62 -0.80 -0.32
C GLY A 61 -5.95 -0.31 0.25
N PHE A 62 -5.93 0.05 1.53
CA PHE A 62 -7.11 0.53 2.25
C PHE A 62 -6.72 1.48 3.38
N THR A 63 -7.70 2.19 3.93
CA THR A 63 -7.61 2.91 5.21
C THR A 63 -8.83 2.58 6.06
N GLY A 64 -8.65 2.57 7.38
CA GLY A 64 -9.71 2.20 8.31
C GLY A 64 -9.99 0.70 8.36
N LYS A 65 -11.00 0.33 9.12
CA LYS A 65 -11.46 -1.06 9.28
C LYS A 65 -12.18 -1.55 8.02
N LEU A 66 -12.04 -2.84 7.75
CA LEU A 66 -12.65 -3.52 6.61
C LEU A 66 -13.96 -4.25 6.97
N GLY A 67 -14.22 -4.48 8.27
CA GLY A 67 -15.35 -5.25 8.75
C GLY A 67 -15.17 -6.77 8.58
N ILE A 68 -13.94 -7.25 8.60
CA ILE A 68 -13.56 -8.66 8.41
C ILE A 68 -12.76 -9.18 9.60
N GLU A 69 -12.54 -10.50 9.66
CA GLU A 69 -11.81 -11.17 10.73
C GLU A 69 -10.35 -10.69 10.90
N PHE A 70 -9.76 -10.13 9.85
CA PHE A 70 -8.39 -9.60 9.89
C PHE A 70 -8.27 -8.19 10.50
N ASP A 71 -9.38 -7.54 10.83
CA ASP A 71 -9.34 -6.19 11.43
C ASP A 71 -8.63 -6.18 12.79
N GLU A 72 -8.76 -7.24 13.59
CA GLU A 72 -8.07 -7.37 14.88
C GLU A 72 -6.54 -7.45 14.66
N LEU A 73 -6.09 -8.25 13.70
CA LEU A 73 -4.67 -8.36 13.34
C LEU A 73 -4.10 -7.06 12.79
N ASN A 74 -4.92 -6.31 12.07
CA ASN A 74 -4.55 -5.05 11.42
C ASN A 74 -4.94 -3.80 12.22
N GLU A 75 -5.28 -3.93 13.50
CA GLU A 75 -5.85 -2.83 14.31
C GLU A 75 -4.99 -1.57 14.26
N SER A 76 -3.68 -1.66 14.49
CA SER A 76 -2.78 -0.51 14.49
C SER A 76 -2.65 0.19 13.12
N PHE A 77 -2.87 -0.55 12.03
CA PHE A 77 -2.91 -0.01 10.67
C PHE A 77 -4.26 0.64 10.37
N ALA A 78 -5.35 0.00 10.80
CA ALA A 78 -6.71 0.44 10.55
C ALA A 78 -7.11 1.67 11.39
N GLU A 79 -6.54 1.82 12.59
CA GLU A 79 -6.80 2.96 13.49
C GLU A 79 -5.93 4.18 13.21
N LYS A 80 -4.90 4.03 12.36
CA LYS A 80 -4.05 5.15 11.95
C LYS A 80 -4.83 6.12 11.08
N GLU A 81 -4.86 7.38 11.51
CA GLU A 81 -5.32 8.50 10.70
C GLU A 81 -4.16 9.09 9.91
N PHE A 82 -4.39 9.45 8.64
CA PHE A 82 -3.35 9.93 7.73
C PHE A 82 -3.55 11.40 7.36
N ASP A 83 -2.46 12.15 7.34
CA ASP A 83 -2.39 13.48 6.76
C ASP A 83 -2.19 13.38 5.23
N PHE A 84 -3.29 13.24 4.50
CA PHE A 84 -3.25 13.10 3.05
C PHE A 84 -2.69 14.33 2.32
N GLU A 85 -2.80 15.52 2.90
CA GLU A 85 -2.21 16.72 2.32
C GLU A 85 -0.68 16.63 2.35
N ASN A 86 -0.12 16.23 3.50
CA ASN A 86 1.31 15.97 3.64
C ASN A 86 1.77 14.84 2.72
N ILE A 87 1.04 13.73 2.68
CA ILE A 87 1.38 12.58 1.81
C ILE A 87 1.42 13.01 0.34
N ARG A 88 0.45 13.79 -0.14
CA ARG A 88 0.46 14.30 -1.51
C ARG A 88 1.68 15.17 -1.83
N GLY A 89 2.23 15.86 -0.85
CA GLY A 89 3.44 16.68 -0.97
C GLY A 89 4.74 15.89 -1.15
N SER A 90 4.78 14.63 -0.71
CA SER A 90 6.00 13.80 -0.65
C SER A 90 6.21 12.87 -1.86
N ARG A 91 5.52 13.11 -2.98
CA ARG A 91 5.52 12.21 -4.14
C ARG A 91 5.65 12.91 -5.48
N GLU A 92 6.07 12.19 -6.51
CA GLU A 92 5.88 12.57 -7.91
C GLU A 92 4.59 11.97 -8.46
N GLU A 93 4.38 10.65 -8.30
CA GLU A 93 3.18 9.94 -8.73
C GLU A 93 2.73 8.92 -7.70
N ILE A 94 1.41 8.78 -7.49
CA ILE A 94 0.80 7.67 -6.75
C ILE A 94 -0.15 6.93 -7.67
N HIS A 95 -0.02 5.60 -7.70
CA HIS A 95 -0.88 4.69 -8.42
C HIS A 95 -1.56 3.73 -7.44
N VAL A 96 -2.88 3.59 -7.55
CA VAL A 96 -3.68 2.62 -6.79
C VAL A 96 -4.16 1.55 -7.75
N PHE A 97 -3.78 0.30 -7.51
CA PHE A 97 -4.27 -0.87 -8.24
C PHE A 97 -5.30 -1.60 -7.40
N HIS A 98 -6.45 -1.89 -7.97
CA HIS A 98 -7.51 -2.60 -7.26
C HIS A 98 -8.31 -3.52 -8.18
N SER A 99 -8.97 -4.52 -7.57
CA SER A 99 -9.84 -5.47 -8.29
C SER A 99 -11.28 -5.36 -7.82
N ALA A 100 -12.22 -5.30 -8.76
CA ALA A 100 -13.63 -5.33 -8.44
C ALA A 100 -14.09 -6.65 -7.79
N SER A 101 -13.29 -7.71 -7.91
CA SER A 101 -13.53 -9.03 -7.29
C SER A 101 -12.69 -9.29 -6.04
N ASP A 102 -12.10 -8.25 -5.43
CA ASP A 102 -11.31 -8.40 -4.19
C ASP A 102 -12.23 -8.89 -3.06
N PRO A 103 -11.93 -10.07 -2.43
CA PRO A 103 -12.79 -10.63 -1.39
C PRO A 103 -12.61 -9.98 -0.02
N TYR A 104 -11.57 -9.16 0.18
CA TYR A 104 -11.21 -8.57 1.47
C TYR A 104 -11.39 -7.08 1.51
N VAL A 105 -10.96 -6.37 0.48
CA VAL A 105 -10.98 -4.91 0.39
C VAL A 105 -12.06 -4.47 -0.58
N PRO A 106 -13.15 -3.86 -0.10
CA PRO A 106 -14.21 -3.33 -0.98
C PRO A 106 -13.66 -2.26 -1.95
N ILE A 107 -14.22 -2.21 -3.16
CA ILE A 107 -13.80 -1.25 -4.20
C ILE A 107 -13.92 0.20 -3.72
N GLU A 108 -14.89 0.49 -2.88
CA GLU A 108 -15.13 1.83 -2.31
C GLU A 108 -13.93 2.31 -1.49
N LYS A 109 -13.19 1.39 -0.84
CA LYS A 109 -11.95 1.70 -0.12
C LYS A 109 -10.83 2.15 -1.06
N ALA A 110 -10.70 1.51 -2.21
CA ALA A 110 -9.72 1.88 -3.22
C ALA A 110 -10.08 3.23 -3.88
N GLU A 111 -11.36 3.47 -4.14
CA GLU A 111 -11.87 4.74 -4.67
C GLU A 111 -11.65 5.89 -3.69
N GLU A 112 -11.93 5.65 -2.39
CA GLU A 112 -11.68 6.62 -1.32
C GLU A 112 -10.17 6.93 -1.20
N LEU A 113 -9.34 5.91 -1.18
CA LEU A 113 -7.88 6.04 -1.10
C LEU A 113 -7.34 6.83 -2.30
N ALA A 114 -7.73 6.47 -3.52
CA ALA A 114 -7.29 7.16 -4.72
C ALA A 114 -7.73 8.63 -4.74
N ARG A 115 -8.96 8.92 -4.30
CA ARG A 115 -9.47 10.30 -4.20
C ARG A 115 -8.70 11.12 -3.16
N ASN A 116 -8.46 10.56 -1.96
CA ASN A 116 -7.73 11.24 -0.89
C ASN A 116 -6.27 11.53 -1.28
N LEU A 117 -5.66 10.65 -2.06
CA LEU A 117 -4.29 10.77 -2.53
C LEU A 117 -4.17 11.55 -3.84
N GLU A 118 -5.28 11.86 -4.53
CA GLU A 118 -5.29 12.36 -5.90
C GLU A 118 -4.49 11.44 -6.85
N ALA A 119 -4.62 10.13 -6.62
CA ALA A 119 -3.86 9.09 -7.28
C ALA A 119 -4.54 8.56 -8.55
N SER A 120 -3.75 8.02 -9.47
CA SER A 120 -4.26 7.26 -10.60
C SER A 120 -4.83 5.92 -10.15
N LEU A 121 -6.12 5.67 -10.41
CA LEU A 121 -6.79 4.41 -10.05
C LEU A 121 -6.82 3.45 -11.24
N HIS A 122 -6.20 2.27 -11.07
CA HIS A 122 -6.17 1.19 -12.04
C HIS A 122 -7.07 0.04 -11.58
N LEU A 123 -8.23 -0.12 -12.21
CA LEU A 123 -9.20 -1.15 -11.86
C LEU A 123 -9.08 -2.38 -12.75
N LYS A 124 -9.08 -3.55 -12.12
CA LYS A 124 -9.20 -4.86 -12.76
C LYS A 124 -10.56 -5.49 -12.44
N ALA A 125 -11.16 -6.17 -13.40
CA ALA A 125 -12.44 -6.83 -13.16
C ALA A 125 -12.27 -8.06 -12.26
N GLU A 126 -11.28 -8.92 -12.54
CA GLU A 126 -11.13 -10.25 -11.96
C GLU A 126 -9.70 -10.56 -11.53
N ALA A 127 -9.09 -9.71 -10.70
CA ALA A 127 -7.77 -9.97 -10.13
C ALA A 127 -7.81 -10.43 -8.67
N ARG A 128 -9.00 -10.50 -8.08
CA ARG A 128 -9.19 -10.82 -6.66
C ARG A 128 -8.26 -9.95 -5.79
N HIS A 129 -7.47 -10.56 -4.89
CA HIS A 129 -6.57 -9.81 -3.99
C HIS A 129 -5.12 -9.70 -4.52
N PHE A 130 -4.88 -9.85 -5.82
CA PHE A 130 -3.54 -9.77 -6.45
C PHE A 130 -2.46 -10.61 -5.75
N ASN A 131 -2.81 -11.78 -5.26
CA ASN A 131 -1.91 -12.68 -4.56
C ASN A 131 -1.74 -14.01 -5.31
N THR A 132 -0.86 -14.88 -4.81
CA THR A 132 -0.59 -16.19 -5.41
C THR A 132 -1.85 -17.06 -5.51
N GLU A 133 -2.73 -17.02 -4.50
CA GLU A 133 -4.01 -17.75 -4.50
C GLU A 133 -4.94 -17.28 -5.63
N SER A 134 -4.79 -16.03 -6.05
CA SER A 134 -5.52 -15.43 -7.17
C SER A 134 -4.84 -15.64 -8.52
N GLY A 135 -3.71 -16.37 -8.55
CA GLY A 135 -2.91 -16.60 -9.76
C GLY A 135 -1.96 -15.47 -10.12
N TYR A 136 -1.81 -14.47 -9.28
CA TYR A 136 -0.88 -13.36 -9.49
C TYR A 136 0.52 -13.72 -8.95
N THR A 137 1.31 -14.38 -9.79
CA THR A 137 2.73 -14.64 -9.57
C THR A 137 3.62 -13.66 -10.33
N GLU A 138 3.04 -12.94 -11.28
CA GLU A 138 3.65 -11.87 -12.07
C GLU A 138 2.65 -10.72 -12.24
N PHE A 139 3.14 -9.48 -12.30
CA PHE A 139 2.29 -8.31 -12.50
C PHE A 139 2.82 -7.38 -13.62
N PRO A 140 2.65 -7.78 -14.90
CA PRO A 140 3.21 -7.05 -16.04
C PRO A 140 2.67 -5.63 -16.19
N GLU A 141 1.41 -5.37 -15.79
CA GLU A 141 0.82 -4.03 -15.85
C GLU A 141 1.50 -3.07 -14.89
N LEU A 142 1.77 -3.53 -13.67
CA LEU A 142 2.50 -2.75 -12.67
C LEU A 142 3.91 -2.42 -13.18
N LEU A 143 4.62 -3.42 -13.75
CA LEU A 143 5.95 -3.21 -14.30
C LEU A 143 5.94 -2.15 -15.40
N ARG A 144 4.96 -2.20 -16.31
CA ARG A 144 4.83 -1.18 -17.37
C ARG A 144 4.57 0.23 -16.85
N GLU A 145 3.85 0.38 -15.73
CA GLU A 145 3.68 1.70 -15.10
C GLU A 145 4.99 2.20 -14.50
N ILE A 146 5.75 1.33 -13.84
CA ILE A 146 7.04 1.68 -13.22
C ILE A 146 8.09 2.09 -14.27
N GLU A 147 8.04 1.52 -15.47
CA GLU A 147 9.01 1.75 -16.55
C GLU A 147 8.70 2.98 -17.43
N LYS A 148 7.61 3.67 -17.20
CA LYS A 148 7.26 4.91 -17.93
C LYS A 148 8.12 6.08 -17.51
#